data_b67285b6f28bc4129d7815feebaed6fb
#
_entry.id   b67285b6f28bc4129d7815feebaed6fb
#
_cell.length_a   1.000
_cell.length_b   1.000
_cell.length_c   1.000
_cell.angle_alpha   90.00
_cell.angle_beta   90.00
_cell.angle_gamma   90.00
#
_symmetry.space_group_name_H-M   'P 1'
#
loop_
_entity.id
_entity.type
_entity.pdbx_description
1 polymer ?
#
loop_
_entity_poly.entity_id
_entity_poly.type
_entity_poly.pdbx_seq_one_letter_code
_entity_poly.pdbx_strand_id
1 'polypeptide(L)'
;ADTTLRDELTGLFSRDVFETLLKKELDRARRQEAALCLLMIDIDDFKRVNDTHGHLKGDEVLTRLGATIRKSVRTMDVAARYGGEELAVIMPGTGIEYAFQAGERLRQAVEKLRFNGFGVTISVGVSQFGGSTDTPQKMVAAADRALYSAKKGGKNRTETASEAASSIK
;
A
#
# COMPACT_ATOMS: atom_id res chain seq x y z
N ALA A 1 16.84 -16.74 -10.91
CA ALA A 1 16.86 -15.48 -11.66
C ALA A 1 15.60 -14.69 -11.40
N ASP A 2 14.46 -15.35 -11.40
CA ASP A 2 13.20 -14.64 -11.25
C ASP A 2 12.86 -14.36 -9.80
N THR A 3 13.63 -14.92 -8.87
CA THR A 3 13.36 -14.72 -7.45
C THR A 3 13.56 -13.27 -7.03
N THR A 4 14.34 -12.48 -7.80
CA THR A 4 14.56 -11.08 -7.49
C THR A 4 13.37 -10.20 -7.89
N LEU A 5 12.47 -10.70 -8.77
CA LEU A 5 11.33 -9.91 -9.22
C LEU A 5 10.17 -9.96 -8.24
N ARG A 6 10.03 -11.07 -7.53
CA ARG A 6 8.93 -11.27 -6.60
C ARG A 6 9.43 -11.56 -5.22
N ASP A 7 8.70 -11.05 -4.23
CA ASP A 7 8.91 -11.41 -2.85
C ASP A 7 8.37 -12.82 -2.64
N GLU A 8 9.21 -13.72 -2.13
CA GLU A 8 8.82 -15.12 -2.00
C GLU A 8 7.68 -15.34 -1.02
N LEU A 9 7.64 -14.55 0.04
CA LEU A 9 6.65 -14.77 1.08
C LEU A 9 5.26 -14.31 0.66
N THR A 10 5.17 -13.15 0.06
CA THR A 10 3.86 -12.58 -0.31
C THR A 10 3.47 -12.87 -1.75
N GLY A 11 4.43 -13.20 -2.60
CA GLY A 11 4.19 -13.38 -4.02
C GLY A 11 4.01 -12.09 -4.78
N LEU A 12 4.13 -10.96 -4.10
CA LEU A 12 4.04 -9.63 -4.72
C LEU A 12 5.39 -9.27 -5.33
N PHE A 13 5.41 -8.18 -6.09
CA PHE A 13 6.68 -7.69 -6.64
C PHE A 13 7.61 -7.28 -5.51
N SER A 14 8.92 -7.32 -5.79
CA SER A 14 9.93 -6.85 -4.85
C SER A 14 9.93 -5.32 -4.82
N ARG A 15 10.60 -4.76 -3.82
CA ARG A 15 10.73 -3.31 -3.71
C ARG A 15 11.48 -2.73 -4.91
N ASP A 16 12.51 -3.42 -5.40
CA ASP A 16 13.28 -2.93 -6.55
C ASP A 16 12.38 -2.80 -7.78
N VAL A 17 11.54 -3.80 -8.02
CA VAL A 17 10.60 -3.75 -9.15
C VAL A 17 9.61 -2.61 -8.94
N PHE A 18 9.14 -2.44 -7.70
CA PHE A 18 8.21 -1.35 -7.37
C PHE A 18 8.81 0.01 -7.77
N GLU A 19 10.06 0.25 -7.39
CA GLU A 19 10.68 1.54 -7.65
C GLU A 19 10.82 1.80 -9.15
N THR A 20 11.19 0.78 -9.90
CA THR A 20 11.30 0.90 -11.34
C THR A 20 9.93 1.18 -11.98
N LEU A 21 8.90 0.45 -11.54
CA LEU A 21 7.58 0.58 -12.14
C LEU A 21 6.89 1.88 -11.73
N LEU A 22 7.13 2.35 -10.50
CA LEU A 22 6.55 3.64 -10.09
C LEU A 22 7.09 4.77 -10.95
N LYS A 23 8.41 4.77 -11.20
CA LYS A 23 9.00 5.79 -12.06
C LYS A 23 8.41 5.72 -13.46
N LYS A 24 8.26 4.52 -14.00
CA LYS A 24 7.70 4.34 -15.32
C LYS A 24 6.26 4.83 -15.42
N GLU A 25 5.44 4.46 -14.44
CA GLU A 25 4.04 4.87 -14.44
C GLU A 25 3.88 6.37 -14.23
N LEU A 26 4.76 6.96 -13.43
CA LEU A 26 4.72 8.39 -13.22
C LEU A 26 5.09 9.15 -14.49
N ASP A 27 6.11 8.69 -15.21
CA ASP A 27 6.49 9.29 -16.48
C ASP A 27 5.36 9.17 -17.50
N ARG A 28 4.68 8.02 -17.51
CA ARG A 28 3.57 7.79 -18.41
C ARG A 28 2.39 8.72 -18.05
N ALA A 29 2.08 8.83 -16.76
CA ALA A 29 0.99 9.70 -16.31
C ALA A 29 1.27 11.15 -16.71
N ARG A 30 2.53 11.57 -16.58
CA ARG A 30 2.89 12.93 -16.96
C ARG A 30 2.69 13.17 -18.45
N ARG A 31 3.14 12.21 -19.29
CA ARG A 31 3.01 12.35 -20.74
C ARG A 31 1.56 12.35 -21.20
N GLN A 32 0.75 11.50 -20.57
CA GLN A 32 -0.64 11.30 -21.00
C GLN A 32 -1.63 12.17 -20.24
N GLU A 33 -1.11 12.98 -19.30
CA GLU A 33 -1.95 13.79 -18.42
C GLU A 33 -3.02 12.93 -17.76
N ALA A 34 -2.60 11.77 -17.27
CA ALA A 34 -3.49 10.79 -16.69
C ALA A 34 -3.35 10.78 -15.18
N ALA A 35 -4.38 10.27 -14.50
CA ALA A 35 -4.35 10.13 -13.06
C ALA A 35 -3.43 8.96 -12.66
N LEU A 36 -2.86 9.05 -11.48
CA LEU A 36 -2.02 7.99 -10.92
C LEU A 36 -2.06 8.13 -9.41
N CYS A 37 -2.34 7.03 -8.72
CA CYS A 37 -2.33 7.03 -7.26
C CYS A 37 -1.44 5.93 -6.72
N LEU A 38 -1.03 6.10 -5.48
CA LEU A 38 -0.18 5.16 -4.77
C LEU A 38 -0.79 4.89 -3.40
N LEU A 39 -0.91 3.61 -3.04
CA LEU A 39 -1.31 3.18 -1.72
C LEU A 39 -0.08 2.65 -0.98
N MET A 40 0.14 3.13 0.24
CA MET A 40 1.10 2.54 1.16
C MET A 40 0.32 1.88 2.28
N ILE A 41 0.65 0.64 2.57
CA ILE A 41 -0.12 -0.22 3.46
C ILE A 41 0.80 -0.76 4.54
N ASP A 42 0.32 -0.78 5.78
CA ASP A 42 1.08 -1.30 6.90
C ASP A 42 0.15 -2.15 7.76
N ILE A 43 0.65 -3.30 8.19
CA ILE A 43 -0.12 -4.17 9.09
C ILE A 43 -0.10 -3.56 10.48
N ASP A 44 -1.28 -3.32 11.04
CA ASP A 44 -1.38 -2.72 12.37
C ASP A 44 -0.90 -3.70 13.43
N ASP A 45 -0.04 -3.19 14.33
CA ASP A 45 0.46 -3.96 15.47
C ASP A 45 1.14 -5.28 15.08
N PHE A 46 1.85 -5.30 13.95
CA PHE A 46 2.46 -6.52 13.46
C PHE A 46 3.51 -7.06 14.41
N LYS A 47 4.23 -6.17 15.09
CA LYS A 47 5.21 -6.61 16.08
C LYS A 47 4.53 -7.42 17.19
N ARG A 48 3.34 -6.99 17.61
CA ARG A 48 2.59 -7.73 18.62
C ARG A 48 2.17 -9.11 18.11
N VAL A 49 1.82 -9.21 16.82
CA VAL A 49 1.49 -10.51 16.22
C VAL A 49 2.67 -11.45 16.36
N ASN A 50 3.86 -10.99 15.98
CA ASN A 50 5.07 -11.81 16.09
C ASN A 50 5.39 -12.16 17.54
N ASP A 51 5.28 -11.17 18.43
CA ASP A 51 5.61 -11.39 19.84
C ASP A 51 4.63 -12.36 20.51
N THR A 52 3.37 -12.30 20.15
CA THR A 52 2.32 -13.11 20.78
C THR A 52 2.19 -14.48 20.12
N HIS A 53 2.27 -14.53 18.79
CA HIS A 53 1.93 -15.75 18.05
C HIS A 53 3.13 -16.38 17.33
N GLY A 54 4.29 -15.72 17.35
CA GLY A 54 5.50 -16.23 16.74
C GLY A 54 5.67 -15.76 15.30
N HIS A 55 6.92 -15.84 14.82
CA HIS A 55 7.27 -15.35 13.50
C HIS A 55 6.62 -16.17 12.38
N LEU A 56 6.38 -17.46 12.60
CA LEU A 56 5.71 -18.28 11.59
C LEU A 56 4.28 -17.81 11.36
N LYS A 57 3.61 -17.36 12.42
CA LYS A 57 2.28 -16.77 12.27
C LYS A 57 2.35 -15.43 11.58
N GLY A 58 3.35 -14.63 11.90
CA GLY A 58 3.56 -13.37 11.21
C GLY A 58 3.76 -13.60 9.70
N ASP A 59 4.53 -14.62 9.35
CA ASP A 59 4.74 -14.98 7.95
C ASP A 59 3.42 -15.40 7.30
N GLU A 60 2.60 -16.16 8.01
CA GLU A 60 1.29 -16.56 7.49
C GLU A 60 0.40 -15.35 7.24
N VAL A 61 0.43 -14.38 8.14
CA VAL A 61 -0.33 -13.14 7.97
C VAL A 61 0.14 -12.44 6.70
N LEU A 62 1.45 -12.30 6.50
CA LEU A 62 1.99 -11.65 5.32
C LEU A 62 1.63 -12.40 4.04
N THR A 63 1.72 -13.72 4.05
CA THR A 63 1.38 -14.54 2.89
C THR A 63 -0.09 -14.35 2.49
N ARG A 64 -0.97 -14.41 3.47
CA ARG A 64 -2.40 -14.29 3.19
C ARG A 64 -2.79 -12.86 2.83
N LEU A 65 -2.11 -11.89 3.41
CA LEU A 65 -2.33 -10.50 3.02
C LEU A 65 -1.92 -10.28 1.56
N GLY A 66 -0.78 -10.83 1.17
CA GLY A 66 -0.34 -10.75 -0.22
C GLY A 66 -1.35 -11.35 -1.18
N ALA A 67 -1.89 -12.52 -0.83
CA ALA A 67 -2.91 -13.16 -1.65
C ALA A 67 -4.18 -12.31 -1.74
N THR A 68 -4.59 -11.71 -0.61
CA THR A 68 -5.76 -10.86 -0.57
C THR A 68 -5.59 -9.64 -1.46
N ILE A 69 -4.42 -9.02 -1.40
CA ILE A 69 -4.14 -7.85 -2.23
C ILE A 69 -4.19 -8.23 -3.71
N ARG A 70 -3.55 -9.34 -4.09
CA ARG A 70 -3.53 -9.75 -5.49
C ARG A 70 -4.93 -10.00 -6.04
N LYS A 71 -5.82 -10.53 -5.21
CA LYS A 71 -7.20 -10.77 -5.65
C LYS A 71 -8.00 -9.49 -5.77
N SER A 72 -7.61 -8.47 -5.04
CA SER A 72 -8.41 -7.24 -4.95
C SER A 72 -8.00 -6.19 -5.97
N VAL A 73 -6.76 -6.22 -6.46
CA VAL A 73 -6.28 -5.19 -7.38
C VAL A 73 -6.52 -5.61 -8.82
N ARG A 74 -6.52 -4.61 -9.71
CA ARG A 74 -6.74 -4.83 -11.13
C ARG A 74 -5.44 -5.35 -11.77
N THR A 75 -5.57 -5.93 -12.97
CA THR A 75 -4.42 -6.45 -13.69
C THR A 75 -3.35 -5.39 -13.91
N MET A 76 -3.77 -4.15 -14.17
CA MET A 76 -2.84 -3.06 -14.46
C MET A 76 -2.20 -2.49 -13.20
N ASP A 77 -2.75 -2.78 -12.03
CA ASP A 77 -2.18 -2.29 -10.78
C ASP A 77 -0.93 -3.08 -10.43
N VAL A 78 0.00 -2.43 -9.73
CA VAL A 78 1.25 -3.05 -9.33
C VAL A 78 1.28 -3.16 -7.81
N ALA A 79 1.23 -4.38 -7.29
CA ALA A 79 1.30 -4.62 -5.86
C ALA A 79 2.67 -5.17 -5.51
N ALA A 80 3.30 -4.61 -4.47
CA ALA A 80 4.67 -4.93 -4.10
C ALA A 80 4.83 -4.99 -2.59
N ARG A 81 5.83 -5.73 -2.15
CA ARG A 81 6.26 -5.68 -0.75
C ARG A 81 7.33 -4.60 -0.64
N TYR A 82 7.00 -3.54 0.09
CA TYR A 82 7.87 -2.37 0.18
C TYR A 82 8.87 -2.49 1.32
N GLY A 83 8.46 -3.06 2.43
CA GLY A 83 9.31 -3.27 3.59
C GLY A 83 8.90 -4.55 4.30
N GLY A 84 9.37 -4.73 5.54
CA GLY A 84 9.08 -5.95 6.28
C GLY A 84 7.60 -6.23 6.41
N GLU A 85 6.84 -5.24 6.83
CA GLU A 85 5.38 -5.35 6.99
C GLU A 85 4.66 -4.29 6.18
N GLU A 86 5.37 -3.63 5.27
CA GLU A 86 4.81 -2.57 4.44
C GLU A 86 4.62 -3.06 3.01
N LEU A 87 3.47 -2.73 2.46
CA LEU A 87 3.09 -3.12 1.12
C LEU A 87 2.69 -1.87 0.36
N ALA A 88 2.78 -1.93 -0.96
CA ALA A 88 2.47 -0.76 -1.79
C ALA A 88 1.68 -1.20 -3.01
N VAL A 89 0.77 -0.33 -3.47
CA VAL A 89 0.02 -0.60 -4.70
C VAL A 89 0.05 0.65 -5.56
N ILE A 90 0.57 0.50 -6.78
CA ILE A 90 0.55 1.56 -7.78
C ILE A 90 -0.73 1.39 -8.59
N MET A 91 -1.51 2.44 -8.72
CA MET A 91 -2.82 2.39 -9.39
C MET A 91 -2.86 3.37 -10.55
N PRO A 92 -2.43 2.93 -11.75
CA PRO A 92 -2.47 3.81 -12.94
C PRO A 92 -3.90 4.14 -13.35
N GLY A 93 -4.07 5.33 -13.92
CA GLY A 93 -5.37 5.76 -14.43
C GLY A 93 -6.43 5.89 -13.38
N THR A 94 -6.04 6.08 -12.12
CA THR A 94 -6.96 6.06 -10.99
C THR A 94 -6.86 7.37 -10.22
N GLY A 95 -8.01 8.01 -10.01
CA GLY A 95 -8.09 9.23 -9.22
C GLY A 95 -8.17 8.91 -7.74
N ILE A 96 -8.02 9.97 -6.92
CA ILE A 96 -7.88 9.82 -5.47
C ILE A 96 -9.11 9.16 -4.83
N GLU A 97 -10.31 9.46 -5.34
CA GLU A 97 -11.53 8.90 -4.74
C GLU A 97 -11.61 7.40 -4.96
N TYR A 98 -11.27 6.93 -6.15
CA TYR A 98 -11.29 5.50 -6.44
C TYR A 98 -10.16 4.79 -5.69
N ALA A 99 -9.01 5.45 -5.56
CA ALA A 99 -7.90 4.87 -4.81
C ALA A 99 -8.26 4.73 -3.33
N PHE A 100 -8.94 5.73 -2.77
CA PHE A 100 -9.42 5.65 -1.39
C PHE A 100 -10.38 4.47 -1.23
N GLN A 101 -11.32 4.31 -2.16
CA GLN A 101 -12.26 3.19 -2.11
C GLN A 101 -11.54 1.86 -2.21
N ALA A 102 -10.51 1.79 -3.07
CA ALA A 102 -9.72 0.57 -3.17
C ALA A 102 -9.02 0.24 -1.85
N GLY A 103 -8.48 1.26 -1.19
CA GLY A 103 -7.87 1.08 0.12
C GLY A 103 -8.86 0.54 1.14
N GLU A 104 -10.08 1.09 1.12
CA GLU A 104 -11.12 0.64 2.06
C GLU A 104 -11.58 -0.77 1.76
N ARG A 105 -11.67 -1.16 0.47
CA ARG A 105 -12.00 -2.54 0.13
C ARG A 105 -10.93 -3.51 0.63
N LEU A 106 -9.66 -3.15 0.45
CA LEU A 106 -8.57 -3.97 0.96
C LEU A 106 -8.63 -4.08 2.47
N ARG A 107 -8.84 -2.95 3.14
CA ARG A 107 -8.90 -2.92 4.60
C ARG A 107 -10.00 -3.85 5.11
N GLN A 108 -11.18 -3.76 4.50
CA GLN A 108 -12.30 -4.60 4.91
C GLN A 108 -12.03 -6.07 4.63
N ALA A 109 -11.41 -6.38 3.49
CA ALA A 109 -11.09 -7.76 3.16
C ALA A 109 -10.09 -8.36 4.16
N VAL A 110 -9.09 -7.57 4.56
CA VAL A 110 -8.09 -8.02 5.52
C VAL A 110 -8.73 -8.21 6.90
N GLU A 111 -9.62 -7.30 7.28
CA GLU A 111 -10.27 -7.36 8.58
C GLU A 111 -11.08 -8.65 8.75
N LYS A 112 -11.55 -9.23 7.66
CA LYS A 112 -12.34 -10.46 7.70
C LYS A 112 -11.48 -11.72 7.81
N LEU A 113 -10.17 -11.62 7.59
CA LEU A 113 -9.30 -12.79 7.68
C LEU A 113 -9.14 -13.23 9.13
N ARG A 114 -9.13 -14.55 9.33
CA ARG A 114 -8.91 -15.11 10.67
C ARG A 114 -7.71 -16.05 10.62
N PHE A 115 -6.91 -16.01 11.67
CA PHE A 115 -5.67 -16.76 11.79
C PHE A 115 -5.71 -17.57 13.08
N ASN A 116 -6.53 -18.63 13.09
CA ASN A 116 -6.67 -19.50 14.26
C ASN A 116 -6.96 -18.70 15.54
N GLY A 117 -8.05 -17.94 15.49
CA GLY A 117 -8.55 -17.27 16.68
C GLY A 117 -8.22 -15.80 16.78
N PHE A 118 -7.38 -15.26 15.90
CA PHE A 118 -7.12 -13.81 15.91
C PHE A 118 -7.19 -13.24 14.49
N GLY A 119 -7.28 -11.93 14.41
CA GLY A 119 -7.29 -11.22 13.15
C GLY A 119 -6.31 -10.07 13.20
N VAL A 120 -6.14 -9.41 12.06
CA VAL A 120 -5.31 -8.22 11.96
C VAL A 120 -6.07 -7.17 11.17
N THR A 121 -5.62 -5.94 11.29
CA THR A 121 -6.12 -4.85 10.46
C THR A 121 -4.95 -4.19 9.76
N ILE A 122 -5.26 -3.38 8.76
CA ILE A 122 -4.24 -2.60 8.06
C ILE A 122 -4.62 -1.14 8.09
N SER A 123 -3.60 -0.29 8.03
CA SER A 123 -3.77 1.13 7.80
C SER A 123 -3.23 1.42 6.40
N VAL A 124 -3.88 2.34 5.70
CA VAL A 124 -3.57 2.64 4.30
C VAL A 124 -3.46 4.15 4.13
N GLY A 125 -2.37 4.58 3.48
CA GLY A 125 -2.21 5.96 3.08
C GLY A 125 -2.21 6.07 1.56
N VAL A 126 -2.89 7.06 1.02
CA VAL A 126 -3.06 7.24 -0.41
C VAL A 126 -2.49 8.57 -0.84
N SER A 127 -1.68 8.57 -1.90
CA SER A 127 -1.23 9.80 -2.53
C SER A 127 -1.62 9.79 -4.00
N GLN A 128 -1.71 10.99 -4.59
CA GLN A 128 -2.06 11.16 -5.98
C GLN A 128 -0.99 12.00 -6.66
N PHE A 129 -0.60 11.57 -7.87
CA PHE A 129 0.33 12.32 -8.70
C PHE A 129 -0.29 13.66 -9.09
N GLY A 130 0.50 14.73 -8.98
CA GLY A 130 0.06 16.05 -9.40
C GLY A 130 0.53 17.11 -8.43
N GLY A 131 0.55 18.38 -8.90
CA GLY A 131 0.98 19.49 -8.09
C GLY A 131 2.39 19.29 -7.56
N SER A 132 2.55 19.39 -6.24
CA SER A 132 3.85 19.21 -5.62
C SER A 132 4.23 17.73 -5.45
N THR A 133 3.31 16.83 -5.75
CA THR A 133 3.56 15.38 -5.64
C THR A 133 3.88 14.85 -7.04
N ASP A 134 5.06 15.22 -7.55
CA ASP A 134 5.38 15.02 -8.96
C ASP A 134 6.63 14.16 -9.21
N THR A 135 7.17 13.51 -8.19
CA THR A 135 8.26 12.55 -8.34
C THR A 135 7.92 11.28 -7.59
N PRO A 136 8.55 10.14 -7.93
CA PRO A 136 8.33 8.91 -7.15
C PRO A 136 8.58 9.12 -5.67
N GLN A 137 9.66 9.82 -5.31
CA GLN A 137 9.99 10.04 -3.91
C GLN A 137 8.93 10.87 -3.20
N LYS A 138 8.39 11.87 -3.88
CA LYS A 138 7.35 12.71 -3.29
C LYS A 138 6.03 11.96 -3.17
N MET A 139 5.72 11.07 -4.12
CA MET A 139 4.52 10.25 -4.02
C MET A 139 4.61 9.30 -2.83
N VAL A 140 5.76 8.65 -2.65
CA VAL A 140 5.96 7.76 -1.51
C VAL A 140 5.87 8.55 -0.21
N ALA A 141 6.54 9.70 -0.14
CA ALA A 141 6.52 10.52 1.07
C ALA A 141 5.11 10.97 1.45
N ALA A 142 4.33 11.37 0.44
CA ALA A 142 2.95 11.81 0.69
C ALA A 142 2.08 10.66 1.17
N ALA A 143 2.21 9.48 0.54
CA ALA A 143 1.46 8.30 0.98
C ALA A 143 1.87 7.88 2.38
N ASP A 144 3.17 7.98 2.70
CA ASP A 144 3.65 7.65 4.06
C ASP A 144 3.08 8.61 5.09
N ARG A 145 2.99 9.89 4.77
CA ARG A 145 2.39 10.85 5.70
C ARG A 145 0.93 10.52 5.95
N ALA A 146 0.19 10.15 4.89
CA ALA A 146 -1.20 9.76 5.03
C ALA A 146 -1.32 8.48 5.85
N LEU A 147 -0.40 7.54 5.64
CA LEU A 147 -0.36 6.31 6.42
C LEU A 147 -0.12 6.62 7.90
N TYR A 148 0.80 7.51 8.18
CA TYR A 148 1.06 7.94 9.54
C TYR A 148 -0.20 8.54 10.18
N SER A 149 -0.92 9.36 9.41
CA SER A 149 -2.19 9.93 9.89
C SER A 149 -3.21 8.83 10.19
N ALA A 150 -3.28 7.80 9.34
CA ALA A 150 -4.18 6.69 9.59
C ALA A 150 -3.83 5.99 10.91
N LYS A 151 -2.55 5.78 11.15
CA LYS A 151 -2.10 5.14 12.39
C LYS A 151 -2.40 5.99 13.61
N LYS A 152 -2.15 7.30 13.52
CA LYS A 152 -2.44 8.22 14.61
C LYS A 152 -3.92 8.37 14.85
N GLY A 153 -4.72 8.23 13.80
CA GLY A 153 -6.16 8.38 13.90
C GLY A 153 -6.89 7.19 14.48
N GLY A 154 -6.17 6.11 14.79
CA GLY A 154 -6.79 4.95 15.41
C GLY A 154 -6.59 3.66 14.65
N LYS A 155 -5.79 3.67 13.58
CA LYS A 155 -5.50 2.49 12.78
C LYS A 155 -6.75 1.96 12.07
N ASN A 156 -6.60 0.88 11.32
CA ASN A 156 -7.72 0.22 10.63
C ASN A 156 -8.55 1.24 9.86
N ARG A 157 -7.88 1.94 8.95
CA ARG A 157 -8.51 2.98 8.14
C ARG A 157 -7.62 3.38 6.97
N THR A 158 -8.23 4.06 6.00
CA THR A 158 -7.53 4.65 4.88
C THR A 158 -7.59 6.16 5.03
N GLU A 159 -6.44 6.82 4.82
CA GLU A 159 -6.36 8.27 4.79
C GLU A 159 -5.72 8.69 3.49
N THR A 160 -6.12 9.83 2.97
CA THR A 160 -5.51 10.40 1.77
C THR A 160 -4.57 11.52 2.15
N ALA A 161 -3.53 11.69 1.33
CA ALA A 161 -2.64 12.83 1.49
C ALA A 161 -3.45 14.09 1.22
N SER A 162 -3.50 14.98 2.21
CA SER A 162 -4.38 16.13 2.16
C SER A 162 -3.69 17.28 1.46
N GLU A 163 -4.34 17.83 0.42
CA GLU A 163 -3.85 19.05 -0.17
C GLU A 163 -4.08 20.24 0.74
N ALA A 164 -5.08 20.13 1.60
CA ALA A 164 -5.34 21.19 2.57
C ALA A 164 -4.17 21.34 3.54
N ALA A 165 -3.51 20.23 3.87
CA ALA A 165 -2.34 20.29 4.76
C ALA A 165 -1.21 21.07 4.12
N SER A 166 -1.04 20.99 2.80
CA SER A 166 0.02 21.71 2.11
C SER A 166 -0.32 23.17 1.92
N SER A 167 -1.58 23.54 2.01
CA SER A 167 -1.98 24.93 1.87
C SER A 167 -2.02 25.67 3.20
N ILE A 168 -1.77 24.99 4.29
CA ILE A 168 -1.67 25.61 5.61
C ILE A 168 -0.25 26.08 5.82
N LYS A 169 0.08 27.20 5.27
CA LYS A 169 1.44 27.70 5.42
C LYS A 169 1.51 28.90 6.28
#